data_36e6beb404228f27b56e4fd3c42a80f6
#
_entry.id   36e6beb404228f27b56e4fd3c42a80f6
#
_cell.length_a   1.000
_cell.length_b   1.000
_cell.length_c   1.000
_cell.angle_alpha   90.00
_cell.angle_beta   90.00
_cell.angle_gamma   90.00
#
_symmetry.space_group_name_H-M   'P 1'
#
loop_
_entity.id
_entity.type
_entity.pdbx_description
1 polymer ?
#
loop_
_entity_poly.entity_id
_entity_poly.type
_entity_poly.pdbx_seq_one_letter_code
_entity_poly.pdbx_strand_id
1 'polypeptide(L)'
;MNDLRLDYFIHQDLKLYQHKEHFHFNTDTRLLANFLKINNQETILDIGTNNGALLLWVDQFDVKKLYGVEVLKEAYDIAKLNADTFFKHEHEIIHAPIQEVNIESVDIIISNPPFFTQKETHPNVKMDMRQLGRIEINLTLEELIKHANRLLKSNGRFYFVHRPNRIQEILTILNQYSFGAKSIAFAYDKDHECKSILVEAIKERRCNCQILPPIEI
;
A
#
# COMPACT_ATOMS: atom_id res chain seq x y z
N MET A 1 23.38 -5.40 -9.18
CA MET A 1 23.47 -3.95 -8.89
C MET A 1 23.42 -3.05 -10.13
N ASN A 2 23.73 -3.54 -11.34
CA ASN A 2 23.72 -2.70 -12.55
C ASN A 2 22.33 -2.18 -12.98
N ASP A 3 21.23 -2.75 -12.47
CA ASP A 3 19.87 -2.43 -12.90
C ASP A 3 19.10 -1.54 -11.91
N LEU A 4 19.78 -1.09 -10.85
CA LEU A 4 19.20 -0.15 -9.89
C LEU A 4 19.66 1.28 -10.18
N ARG A 5 18.78 2.24 -9.91
CA ARG A 5 19.08 3.66 -9.86
C ARG A 5 18.68 4.21 -8.48
N LEU A 6 19.42 5.21 -8.02
CA LEU A 6 19.02 5.99 -6.84
C LEU A 6 18.02 7.06 -7.29
N ASP A 7 16.92 7.16 -6.57
CA ASP A 7 15.84 8.12 -6.85
C ASP A 7 15.38 8.79 -5.55
N TYR A 8 14.42 9.73 -5.64
CA TYR A 8 13.94 10.52 -4.52
C TYR A 8 12.42 10.37 -4.40
N PHE A 9 11.94 10.06 -3.19
CA PHE A 9 10.53 9.92 -2.91
C PHE A 9 10.00 11.15 -2.16
N ILE A 10 9.03 11.88 -2.75
CA ILE A 10 8.38 13.08 -2.21
C ILE A 10 9.39 14.24 -1.99
N HIS A 11 10.45 14.04 -1.21
CA HIS A 11 11.48 15.04 -0.91
C HIS A 11 12.86 14.56 -1.34
N GLN A 12 13.76 15.52 -1.64
CA GLN A 12 15.13 15.22 -2.07
C GLN A 12 15.99 14.47 -1.03
N ASP A 13 15.59 14.52 0.23
CA ASP A 13 16.30 13.83 1.32
C ASP A 13 15.87 12.36 1.46
N LEU A 14 14.72 11.98 0.90
CA LEU A 14 14.22 10.61 0.96
C LEU A 14 14.70 9.81 -0.25
N LYS A 15 15.88 9.26 -0.12
CA LYS A 15 16.55 8.47 -1.18
C LYS A 15 16.14 7.01 -1.10
N LEU A 16 15.91 6.38 -2.26
CA LEU A 16 15.72 4.94 -2.36
C LEU A 16 16.24 4.41 -3.69
N TYR A 17 16.63 3.15 -3.70
CA TYR A 17 16.93 2.44 -4.95
C TYR A 17 15.64 1.97 -5.61
N GLN A 18 15.58 2.07 -6.93
CA GLN A 18 14.53 1.50 -7.76
C GLN A 18 15.16 0.74 -8.92
N HIS A 19 14.47 -0.30 -9.40
CA HIS A 19 14.87 -0.92 -10.66
C HIS A 19 14.70 0.07 -11.81
N LYS A 20 15.57 0.04 -12.83
CA LYS A 20 15.52 0.99 -13.95
C LYS A 20 14.27 0.86 -14.81
N GLU A 21 13.67 -0.34 -14.86
CA GLU A 21 12.55 -0.66 -15.75
C GLU A 21 11.24 -0.94 -15.03
N HIS A 22 11.25 -1.50 -13.80
CA HIS A 22 10.05 -1.93 -13.09
C HIS A 22 10.17 -1.71 -11.57
N PHE A 23 9.10 -2.04 -10.81
CA PHE A 23 9.00 -1.82 -9.36
C PHE A 23 9.20 -0.37 -8.92
N HIS A 24 8.65 0.57 -9.71
CA HIS A 24 8.69 1.99 -9.36
C HIS A 24 7.51 2.35 -8.47
N PHE A 25 7.73 3.31 -7.55
CA PHE A 25 6.61 4.02 -6.97
C PHE A 25 5.93 4.89 -8.05
N ASN A 26 4.66 5.15 -7.87
CA ASN A 26 3.83 5.89 -8.81
C ASN A 26 3.06 7.03 -8.11
N THR A 27 2.18 7.71 -8.84
CA THR A 27 1.32 8.77 -8.29
C THR A 27 0.45 8.24 -7.13
N ASP A 28 -0.12 7.04 -7.26
CA ASP A 28 -0.94 6.44 -6.20
C ASP A 28 -0.14 6.23 -4.90
N THR A 29 1.14 5.82 -5.01
CA THR A 29 2.03 5.69 -3.85
C THR A 29 2.23 7.04 -3.14
N ARG A 30 2.45 8.13 -3.91
CA ARG A 30 2.60 9.49 -3.34
C ARG A 30 1.32 10.01 -2.71
N LEU A 31 0.18 9.77 -3.34
CA LEU A 31 -1.14 10.13 -2.82
C LEU A 31 -1.40 9.43 -1.48
N LEU A 32 -1.15 8.12 -1.44
CA LEU A 32 -1.32 7.34 -0.22
C LEU A 32 -0.40 7.83 0.89
N ALA A 33 0.88 8.07 0.61
CA ALA A 33 1.84 8.60 1.58
C ALA A 33 1.34 9.91 2.23
N ASN A 34 0.83 10.85 1.43
CA ASN A 34 0.30 12.13 1.94
C ASN A 34 -1.05 12.00 2.67
N PHE A 35 -1.78 10.92 2.43
CA PHE A 35 -3.06 10.65 3.07
C PHE A 35 -2.92 10.00 4.45
N LEU A 36 -1.77 9.39 4.75
CA LEU A 36 -1.53 8.70 6.01
C LEU A 36 -1.55 9.66 7.20
N LYS A 37 -2.08 9.17 8.31
CA LYS A 37 -1.99 9.83 9.63
C LYS A 37 -1.28 8.87 10.57
N ILE A 38 -0.08 9.22 10.99
CA ILE A 38 0.77 8.41 11.85
C ILE A 38 0.85 9.06 13.23
N ASN A 39 0.62 8.30 14.29
CA ASN A 39 0.87 8.72 15.66
C ASN A 39 2.21 8.15 16.15
N ASN A 40 2.73 8.72 17.24
CA ASN A 40 4.00 8.24 17.81
C ASN A 40 3.90 6.79 18.28
N GLN A 41 5.01 6.05 18.13
CA GLN A 41 5.22 4.70 18.63
C GLN A 41 4.25 3.64 18.06
N GLU A 42 3.69 3.87 16.88
CA GLU A 42 2.86 2.89 16.18
C GLU A 42 3.70 1.87 15.43
N THR A 43 3.21 0.65 15.35
CA THR A 43 3.74 -0.42 14.51
C THR A 43 2.96 -0.48 13.21
N ILE A 44 3.67 -0.47 12.09
CA ILE A 44 3.07 -0.34 10.75
C ILE A 44 3.45 -1.52 9.86
N LEU A 45 2.49 -2.03 9.09
CA LEU A 45 2.69 -3.04 8.06
C LEU A 45 2.31 -2.49 6.69
N ASP A 46 3.20 -2.61 5.72
CA ASP A 46 2.93 -2.34 4.31
C ASP A 46 2.75 -3.67 3.55
N ILE A 47 1.54 -3.91 3.04
CA ILE A 47 1.20 -5.12 2.27
C ILE A 47 1.42 -4.85 0.79
N GLY A 48 2.33 -5.61 0.17
CA GLY A 48 2.82 -5.35 -1.18
C GLY A 48 3.76 -4.15 -1.20
N THR A 49 4.80 -4.20 -0.35
CA THR A 49 5.68 -3.04 -0.11
C THR A 49 6.49 -2.62 -1.33
N ASN A 50 6.57 -3.45 -2.36
CA ASN A 50 7.31 -3.21 -3.60
C ASN A 50 8.78 -2.86 -3.27
N ASN A 51 9.21 -1.62 -3.55
CA ASN A 51 10.57 -1.13 -3.25
C ASN A 51 10.71 -0.47 -1.86
N GLY A 52 9.68 -0.51 -1.02
CA GLY A 52 9.69 0.06 0.33
C GLY A 52 9.43 1.57 0.41
N ALA A 53 8.96 2.22 -0.66
CA ALA A 53 8.78 3.67 -0.70
C ALA A 53 7.80 4.21 0.36
N LEU A 54 6.67 3.53 0.59
CA LEU A 54 5.71 3.92 1.63
C LEU A 54 6.32 3.78 3.03
N LEU A 55 7.07 2.71 3.28
CA LEU A 55 7.75 2.51 4.57
C LEU A 55 8.84 3.56 4.78
N LEU A 56 9.59 3.93 3.74
CA LEU A 56 10.59 5.02 3.83
C LEU A 56 9.94 6.36 4.22
N TRP A 57 8.74 6.64 3.71
CA TRP A 57 7.96 7.82 4.13
C TRP A 57 7.53 7.73 5.58
N VAL A 58 7.00 6.59 5.99
CA VAL A 58 6.53 6.36 7.37
C VAL A 58 7.69 6.40 8.36
N ASP A 59 8.89 5.98 7.97
CA ASP A 59 10.11 6.03 8.78
C ASP A 59 10.57 7.46 9.15
N GLN A 60 9.96 8.50 8.56
CA GLN A 60 10.23 9.89 8.96
C GLN A 60 9.45 10.31 10.22
N PHE A 61 8.48 9.52 10.68
CA PHE A 61 7.72 9.74 11.90
C PHE A 61 8.35 8.95 13.06
N ASP A 62 7.98 9.28 14.29
CA ASP A 62 8.40 8.52 15.49
C ASP A 62 7.60 7.22 15.61
N VAL A 63 7.99 6.20 14.86
CA VAL A 63 7.34 4.90 14.81
C VAL A 63 8.09 3.86 15.64
N LYS A 64 7.39 2.82 16.11
CA LYS A 64 7.97 1.75 16.89
C LYS A 64 8.67 0.72 16.02
N LYS A 65 7.98 0.21 15.00
CA LYS A 65 8.50 -0.84 14.10
C LYS A 65 7.77 -0.83 12.77
N LEU A 66 8.49 -1.16 11.71
CA LEU A 66 8.01 -1.24 10.34
C LEU A 66 8.09 -2.66 9.82
N TYR A 67 7.01 -3.15 9.24
CA TYR A 67 6.96 -4.41 8.51
C TYR A 67 6.64 -4.16 7.05
N GLY A 68 7.38 -4.79 6.14
CA GLY A 68 7.07 -4.82 4.72
C GLY A 68 6.86 -6.27 4.27
N VAL A 69 5.80 -6.54 3.53
CA VAL A 69 5.55 -7.85 2.94
C VAL A 69 5.53 -7.75 1.43
N GLU A 70 6.32 -8.60 0.77
CA GLU A 70 6.39 -8.63 -0.68
C GLU A 70 6.54 -10.09 -1.18
N VAL A 71 5.74 -10.45 -2.18
CA VAL A 71 5.71 -11.80 -2.73
C VAL A 71 6.72 -11.97 -3.88
N LEU A 72 6.99 -10.89 -4.61
CA LEU A 72 7.93 -10.92 -5.73
C LEU A 72 9.35 -10.75 -5.21
N LYS A 73 10.18 -11.79 -5.44
CA LYS A 73 11.56 -11.87 -4.92
C LYS A 73 12.41 -10.64 -5.26
N GLU A 74 12.32 -10.17 -6.49
CA GLU A 74 13.13 -9.04 -6.96
C GLU A 74 12.72 -7.73 -6.28
N ALA A 75 11.42 -7.48 -6.13
CA ALA A 75 10.90 -6.32 -5.40
C ALA A 75 11.26 -6.40 -3.91
N TYR A 76 11.12 -7.59 -3.29
CA TYR A 76 11.58 -7.84 -1.93
C TYR A 76 13.05 -7.50 -1.74
N ASP A 77 13.94 -7.94 -2.65
CA ASP A 77 15.38 -7.67 -2.54
C ASP A 77 15.68 -6.16 -2.57
N ILE A 78 14.95 -5.42 -3.40
CA ILE A 78 15.08 -3.96 -3.47
C ILE A 78 14.53 -3.31 -2.20
N ALA A 79 13.36 -3.74 -1.70
CA ALA A 79 12.78 -3.23 -0.45
C ALA A 79 13.72 -3.48 0.75
N LYS A 80 14.28 -4.68 0.82
CA LYS A 80 15.24 -5.03 1.87
C LYS A 80 16.51 -4.19 1.79
N LEU A 81 17.07 -4.01 0.61
CA LEU A 81 18.24 -3.14 0.39
C LEU A 81 17.93 -1.69 0.84
N ASN A 82 16.76 -1.16 0.48
CA ASN A 82 16.35 0.18 0.87
C ASN A 82 16.17 0.30 2.38
N ALA A 83 15.51 -0.66 3.00
CA ALA A 83 15.30 -0.67 4.45
C ALA A 83 16.64 -0.73 5.20
N ASP A 84 17.49 -1.68 4.87
CA ASP A 84 18.82 -1.86 5.50
C ASP A 84 19.74 -0.61 5.29
N THR A 85 19.50 0.17 4.21
CA THR A 85 20.35 1.32 3.88
C THR A 85 19.84 2.65 4.45
N PHE A 86 18.52 2.86 4.44
CA PHE A 86 17.95 4.20 4.62
C PHE A 86 17.00 4.33 5.82
N PHE A 87 16.45 3.21 6.36
CA PHE A 87 15.50 3.30 7.47
C PHE A 87 16.23 3.53 8.78
N LYS A 88 15.60 4.30 9.68
CA LYS A 88 16.11 4.71 10.98
C LYS A 88 15.55 3.86 12.12
N HIS A 89 14.32 3.36 11.95
CA HIS A 89 13.61 2.59 12.98
C HIS A 89 13.75 1.08 12.76
N GLU A 90 13.37 0.31 13.77
CA GLU A 90 13.32 -1.14 13.67
C GLU A 90 12.42 -1.57 12.52
N HIS A 91 12.92 -2.46 11.66
CA HIS A 91 12.19 -2.90 10.48
C HIS A 91 12.44 -4.37 10.16
N GLU A 92 11.47 -4.94 9.45
CA GLU A 92 11.55 -6.31 8.95
C GLU A 92 10.85 -6.38 7.60
N ILE A 93 11.58 -6.81 6.56
CA ILE A 93 11.00 -7.04 5.23
C ILE A 93 10.87 -8.56 5.03
N ILE A 94 9.65 -9.01 4.76
CA ILE A 94 9.26 -10.41 4.70
C ILE A 94 8.97 -10.80 3.24
N HIS A 95 9.67 -11.82 2.75
CA HIS A 95 9.42 -12.41 1.44
C HIS A 95 8.42 -13.56 1.58
N ALA A 96 7.14 -13.26 1.46
CA ALA A 96 6.07 -14.25 1.56
C ALA A 96 4.76 -13.69 0.96
N PRO A 97 3.82 -14.54 0.54
CA PRO A 97 2.44 -14.12 0.34
C PRO A 97 1.81 -13.75 1.70
N ILE A 98 0.92 -12.74 1.71
CA ILE A 98 0.33 -12.23 2.96
C ILE A 98 -0.45 -13.31 3.74
N GLN A 99 -0.92 -14.34 3.04
CA GLN A 99 -1.62 -15.49 3.61
C GLN A 99 -0.76 -16.26 4.62
N GLU A 100 0.56 -16.29 4.39
CA GLU A 100 1.53 -17.04 5.20
C GLU A 100 2.21 -16.18 6.29
N VAL A 101 2.00 -14.86 6.25
CA VAL A 101 2.62 -13.95 7.21
C VAL A 101 2.01 -14.13 8.59
N ASN A 102 2.88 -14.34 9.58
CA ASN A 102 2.51 -14.44 10.99
C ASN A 102 3.40 -13.51 11.82
N ILE A 103 2.86 -12.35 12.16
CA ILE A 103 3.49 -11.32 13.00
C ILE A 103 2.53 -10.92 14.11
N GLU A 104 3.05 -10.23 15.12
CA GLU A 104 2.18 -9.57 16.10
C GLU A 104 1.26 -8.55 15.43
N SER A 105 0.05 -8.39 15.97
CA SER A 105 -0.91 -7.42 15.43
C SER A 105 -0.34 -6.01 15.47
N VAL A 106 -0.56 -5.27 14.38
CA VAL A 106 -0.04 -3.92 14.16
C VAL A 106 -1.10 -2.84 14.37
N ASP A 107 -0.67 -1.60 14.56
CA ASP A 107 -1.56 -0.44 14.73
C ASP A 107 -2.09 0.07 13.40
N ILE A 108 -1.26 0.03 12.36
CA ILE A 108 -1.61 0.50 11.03
C ILE A 108 -1.21 -0.54 9.99
N ILE A 109 -2.09 -0.72 9.00
CA ILE A 109 -1.77 -1.37 7.75
C ILE A 109 -1.91 -0.36 6.62
N ILE A 110 -0.97 -0.37 5.69
CA ILE A 110 -1.01 0.40 4.45
C ILE A 110 -0.91 -0.55 3.26
N SER A 111 -1.50 -0.19 2.13
CA SER A 111 -1.34 -0.94 0.88
C SER A 111 -1.64 -0.09 -0.35
N ASN A 112 -0.78 -0.20 -1.35
CA ASN A 112 -1.05 0.21 -2.72
C ASN A 112 -1.13 -1.05 -3.60
N PRO A 113 -2.25 -1.79 -3.55
CA PRO A 113 -2.36 -3.11 -4.15
C PRO A 113 -2.45 -3.02 -5.68
N PRO A 114 -2.23 -4.12 -6.40
CA PRO A 114 -2.58 -4.19 -7.82
C PRO A 114 -4.08 -3.99 -8.02
N PHE A 115 -4.48 -3.26 -9.08
CA PHE A 115 -5.87 -2.81 -9.27
C PHE A 115 -6.65 -3.59 -10.33
N PHE A 116 -5.97 -4.32 -11.20
CA PHE A 116 -6.58 -4.97 -12.35
C PHE A 116 -6.92 -6.43 -12.03
N THR A 117 -8.16 -6.81 -12.25
CA THR A 117 -8.58 -8.21 -12.19
C THR A 117 -8.04 -8.98 -13.41
N GLN A 118 -7.87 -10.29 -13.28
CA GLN A 118 -7.47 -11.15 -14.41
C GLN A 118 -8.40 -11.02 -15.63
N LYS A 119 -9.67 -10.67 -15.41
CA LYS A 119 -10.68 -10.51 -16.49
C LYS A 119 -10.47 -9.23 -17.31
N GLU A 120 -9.78 -8.24 -16.76
CA GLU A 120 -9.49 -6.95 -17.43
C GLU A 120 -8.20 -7.03 -18.26
N THR A 121 -7.47 -8.14 -18.17
CA THR A 121 -6.25 -8.37 -18.95
C THR A 121 -6.57 -9.23 -20.18
N HIS A 122 -6.15 -8.76 -21.36
CA HIS A 122 -6.32 -9.54 -22.59
C HIS A 122 -5.57 -10.88 -22.52
N PRO A 123 -6.21 -12.02 -22.84
CA PRO A 123 -5.64 -13.35 -22.67
C PRO A 123 -4.40 -13.67 -23.52
N ASN A 124 -4.02 -12.80 -24.45
CA ASN A 124 -2.93 -13.02 -25.42
C ASN A 124 -1.70 -12.13 -25.21
N VAL A 125 -1.60 -11.36 -24.12
CA VAL A 125 -0.42 -10.54 -23.84
C VAL A 125 0.56 -11.32 -22.98
N LYS A 126 1.79 -11.55 -23.45
CA LYS A 126 2.90 -12.00 -22.60
C LYS A 126 3.08 -10.91 -21.52
N MET A 127 2.68 -11.24 -20.29
CA MET A 127 2.80 -10.33 -19.16
C MET A 127 4.28 -10.12 -18.85
N ASP A 128 4.70 -8.87 -18.89
CA ASP A 128 5.99 -8.47 -18.33
C ASP A 128 5.89 -8.29 -16.80
N MET A 129 7.01 -8.13 -16.13
CA MET A 129 7.07 -7.95 -14.66
C MET A 129 6.29 -6.71 -14.17
N ARG A 130 6.10 -5.68 -15.03
CA ARG A 130 5.27 -4.50 -14.72
C ARG A 130 3.79 -4.85 -14.67
N GLN A 131 3.36 -5.74 -15.55
CA GLN A 131 1.96 -6.19 -15.63
C GLN A 131 1.63 -7.14 -14.49
N LEU A 132 2.55 -8.05 -14.12
CA LEU A 132 2.39 -8.94 -12.97
C LEU A 132 2.18 -8.17 -11.65
N GLY A 133 2.90 -7.06 -11.46
CA GLY A 133 2.74 -6.20 -10.29
C GLY A 133 1.45 -5.37 -10.28
N ARG A 134 0.61 -5.43 -11.33
CA ARG A 134 -0.64 -4.66 -11.45
C ARG A 134 -1.90 -5.53 -11.43
N ILE A 135 -1.75 -6.85 -11.48
CA ILE A 135 -2.87 -7.78 -11.61
C ILE A 135 -3.09 -8.51 -10.28
N GLU A 136 -4.34 -8.61 -9.87
CA GLU A 136 -4.78 -9.37 -8.69
C GLU A 136 -4.62 -10.90 -8.89
N ILE A 137 -3.42 -11.37 -9.24
CA ILE A 137 -3.15 -12.81 -9.37
C ILE A 137 -2.86 -13.41 -8.00
N ASN A 138 -2.11 -12.68 -7.18
CA ASN A 138 -1.62 -13.18 -5.89
C ASN A 138 -2.38 -12.59 -4.70
N LEU A 139 -3.20 -11.55 -4.90
CA LEU A 139 -3.91 -10.86 -3.84
C LEU A 139 -5.15 -10.15 -4.39
N THR A 140 -6.33 -10.72 -4.18
CA THR A 140 -7.60 -10.05 -4.49
C THR A 140 -7.92 -8.97 -3.45
N LEU A 141 -8.81 -8.03 -3.79
CA LEU A 141 -9.27 -7.01 -2.85
C LEU A 141 -9.87 -7.62 -1.57
N GLU A 142 -10.64 -8.71 -1.71
CA GLU A 142 -11.23 -9.40 -0.58
C GLU A 142 -10.15 -10.04 0.32
N GLU A 143 -9.16 -10.70 -0.26
CA GLU A 143 -8.04 -11.28 0.50
C GLU A 143 -7.23 -10.19 1.20
N LEU A 144 -6.96 -9.07 0.53
CA LEU A 144 -6.28 -7.94 1.14
C LEU A 144 -7.01 -7.46 2.40
N ILE A 145 -8.32 -7.19 2.30
CA ILE A 145 -9.12 -6.69 3.42
C ILE A 145 -9.23 -7.75 4.53
N LYS A 146 -9.42 -9.03 4.17
CA LYS A 146 -9.44 -10.16 5.11
C LYS A 146 -8.13 -10.26 5.92
N HIS A 147 -6.98 -10.19 5.25
CA HIS A 147 -5.69 -10.30 5.93
C HIS A 147 -5.32 -9.02 6.68
N ALA A 148 -5.75 -7.85 6.20
CA ALA A 148 -5.65 -6.62 6.98
C ALA A 148 -6.44 -6.74 8.30
N ASN A 149 -7.65 -7.29 8.25
CA ASN A 149 -8.42 -7.55 9.48
C ASN A 149 -7.68 -8.50 10.43
N ARG A 150 -7.11 -9.59 9.92
CA ARG A 150 -6.39 -10.58 10.73
C ARG A 150 -5.18 -9.99 11.47
N LEU A 151 -4.44 -9.09 10.80
CA LEU A 151 -3.16 -8.56 11.30
C LEU A 151 -3.26 -7.23 12.05
N LEU A 152 -4.40 -6.53 11.97
CA LEU A 152 -4.63 -5.32 12.73
C LEU A 152 -5.05 -5.59 14.16
N LYS A 153 -4.61 -4.75 15.09
CA LYS A 153 -5.17 -4.62 16.43
C LYS A 153 -6.64 -4.17 16.36
N SER A 154 -7.40 -4.38 17.42
CA SER A 154 -8.74 -3.76 17.58
C SER A 154 -8.60 -2.23 17.50
N ASN A 155 -9.50 -1.56 16.78
CA ASN A 155 -9.41 -0.14 16.39
C ASN A 155 -8.18 0.26 15.57
N GLY A 156 -7.39 -0.69 15.06
CA GLY A 156 -6.31 -0.44 14.11
C GLY A 156 -6.82 0.17 12.81
N ARG A 157 -5.96 0.91 12.13
CA ARG A 157 -6.30 1.68 10.93
C ARG A 157 -5.74 1.00 9.69
N PHE A 158 -6.56 0.92 8.65
CA PHE A 158 -6.19 0.41 7.35
C PHE A 158 -6.28 1.53 6.32
N TYR A 159 -5.17 1.85 5.67
CA TYR A 159 -5.07 2.83 4.62
C TYR A 159 -4.73 2.16 3.30
N PHE A 160 -5.48 2.44 2.26
CA PHE A 160 -5.17 1.94 0.93
C PHE A 160 -5.67 2.86 -0.17
N VAL A 161 -5.07 2.74 -1.33
CA VAL A 161 -5.51 3.41 -2.55
C VAL A 161 -6.10 2.37 -3.51
N HIS A 162 -7.12 2.75 -4.29
CA HIS A 162 -7.75 1.87 -5.26
C HIS A 162 -8.41 2.65 -6.41
N ARG A 163 -8.97 1.94 -7.39
CA ARG A 163 -9.73 2.54 -8.49
C ARG A 163 -11.15 2.94 -8.04
N PRO A 164 -11.66 4.12 -8.48
CA PRO A 164 -12.96 4.64 -8.04
C PRO A 164 -14.16 3.80 -8.49
N ASN A 165 -14.06 3.10 -9.62
CA ASN A 165 -15.12 2.23 -10.15
C ASN A 165 -15.42 1.02 -9.22
N ARG A 166 -14.52 0.71 -8.28
CA ARG A 166 -14.71 -0.39 -7.30
C ARG A 166 -15.23 0.08 -5.93
N ILE A 167 -15.64 1.33 -5.79
CA ILE A 167 -16.04 1.88 -4.48
C ILE A 167 -17.16 1.08 -3.81
N GLN A 168 -18.17 0.66 -4.58
CA GLN A 168 -19.28 -0.15 -4.04
C GLN A 168 -18.77 -1.49 -3.49
N GLU A 169 -17.91 -2.17 -4.22
CA GLU A 169 -17.30 -3.42 -3.81
C GLU A 169 -16.43 -3.23 -2.56
N ILE A 170 -15.58 -2.20 -2.54
CA ILE A 170 -14.74 -1.84 -1.40
C ILE A 170 -15.57 -1.67 -0.13
N LEU A 171 -16.62 -0.85 -0.16
CA LEU A 171 -17.46 -0.60 1.01
C LEU A 171 -18.20 -1.85 1.48
N THR A 172 -18.64 -2.70 0.53
CA THR A 172 -19.30 -3.96 0.84
C THR A 172 -18.35 -4.92 1.58
N ILE A 173 -17.14 -5.12 1.05
CA ILE A 173 -16.15 -6.03 1.63
C ILE A 173 -15.64 -5.48 2.98
N LEU A 174 -15.38 -4.17 3.09
CA LEU A 174 -14.99 -3.56 4.37
C LEU A 174 -16.02 -3.85 5.45
N ASN A 175 -17.32 -3.66 5.17
CA ASN A 175 -18.39 -3.96 6.12
C ASN A 175 -18.46 -5.47 6.47
N GLN A 176 -18.28 -6.35 5.50
CA GLN A 176 -18.26 -7.80 5.67
C GLN A 176 -17.16 -8.24 6.64
N TYR A 177 -15.99 -7.60 6.60
CA TYR A 177 -14.85 -7.86 7.49
C TYR A 177 -14.78 -6.91 8.69
N SER A 178 -15.91 -6.34 9.13
CA SER A 178 -16.03 -5.51 10.34
C SER A 178 -15.15 -4.25 10.33
N PHE A 179 -14.87 -3.69 9.16
CA PHE A 179 -14.28 -2.38 9.05
C PHE A 179 -15.35 -1.30 8.89
N GLY A 180 -15.16 -0.15 9.55
CA GLY A 180 -15.89 1.08 9.25
C GLY A 180 -15.04 2.01 8.42
N ALA A 181 -15.51 2.42 7.23
CA ALA A 181 -14.86 3.46 6.45
C ALA A 181 -14.90 4.78 7.24
N LYS A 182 -13.72 5.35 7.55
CA LYS A 182 -13.57 6.56 8.36
C LYS A 182 -13.48 7.81 7.49
N SER A 183 -12.64 7.75 6.46
CA SER A 183 -12.50 8.85 5.49
C SER A 183 -12.17 8.32 4.11
N ILE A 184 -12.67 9.04 3.09
CA ILE A 184 -12.42 8.75 1.68
C ILE A 184 -12.02 10.06 1.00
N ALA A 185 -10.95 10.01 0.19
CA ALA A 185 -10.56 11.09 -0.70
C ALA A 185 -10.55 10.59 -2.16
N PHE A 186 -10.92 11.47 -3.09
CA PHE A 186 -10.92 11.20 -4.53
C PHE A 186 -9.85 12.03 -5.20
N ALA A 187 -9.02 11.41 -6.03
CA ALA A 187 -7.98 12.07 -6.78
C ALA A 187 -8.37 12.19 -8.26
N TYR A 188 -8.32 13.42 -8.77
CA TYR A 188 -8.73 13.79 -10.12
C TYR A 188 -7.53 14.26 -10.94
N ASP A 189 -7.49 13.88 -12.20
CA ASP A 189 -6.53 14.44 -13.13
C ASP A 189 -6.96 15.81 -13.69
N LYS A 190 -6.10 16.40 -14.52
CA LYS A 190 -6.34 17.69 -15.19
C LYS A 190 -7.60 17.71 -16.07
N ASP A 191 -8.07 16.55 -16.51
CA ASP A 191 -9.29 16.40 -17.34
C ASP A 191 -10.53 16.17 -16.44
N HIS A 192 -10.40 16.36 -15.13
CA HIS A 192 -11.43 16.15 -14.10
C HIS A 192 -11.96 14.72 -14.03
N GLU A 193 -11.17 13.73 -14.48
CA GLU A 193 -11.50 12.33 -14.30
C GLU A 193 -10.96 11.80 -12.97
N CYS A 194 -11.82 11.15 -12.19
CA CYS A 194 -11.38 10.49 -10.96
C CYS A 194 -10.53 9.26 -11.29
N LYS A 195 -9.25 9.30 -10.91
CA LYS A 195 -8.30 8.22 -11.20
C LYS A 195 -8.09 7.28 -10.02
N SER A 196 -8.17 7.79 -8.80
CA SER A 196 -7.92 7.00 -7.61
C SER A 196 -8.80 7.42 -6.44
N ILE A 197 -9.09 6.47 -5.57
CA ILE A 197 -9.69 6.72 -4.26
C ILE A 197 -8.71 6.28 -3.17
N LEU A 198 -8.65 7.07 -2.12
CA LEU A 198 -7.89 6.77 -0.91
C LEU A 198 -8.88 6.50 0.21
N VAL A 199 -8.68 5.42 0.93
CA VAL A 199 -9.60 4.96 1.97
C VAL A 199 -8.85 4.81 3.28
N GLU A 200 -9.39 5.40 4.34
CA GLU A 200 -9.07 5.09 5.73
C GLU A 200 -10.23 4.28 6.31
N ALA A 201 -9.95 3.08 6.79
CA ALA A 201 -10.90 2.23 7.47
C ALA A 201 -10.40 1.85 8.86
N ILE A 202 -11.31 1.67 9.82
CA ILE A 202 -10.98 1.31 11.20
C ILE A 202 -11.61 -0.05 11.51
N LYS A 203 -10.79 -0.98 12.00
CA LYS A 203 -11.23 -2.31 12.41
C LYS A 203 -12.18 -2.24 13.59
N GLU A 204 -13.26 -3.04 13.53
CA GLU A 204 -14.25 -3.24 14.61
C GLU A 204 -14.93 -1.94 15.08
N ARG A 205 -15.05 -0.97 14.19
CA ARG A 205 -15.64 0.32 14.53
C ARG A 205 -16.65 0.77 13.47
N ARG A 206 -17.84 1.15 13.92
CA ARG A 206 -18.77 1.90 13.07
C ARG A 206 -18.31 3.34 12.97
N CYS A 207 -18.13 3.84 11.75
CA CYS A 207 -17.69 5.21 11.47
C CYS A 207 -18.77 5.96 10.70
N ASN A 208 -18.89 7.26 10.96
CA ASN A 208 -19.51 8.18 10.02
C ASN A 208 -18.43 8.51 8.97
N CYS A 209 -18.59 7.97 7.75
CA CYS A 209 -17.61 8.18 6.70
C CYS A 209 -17.55 9.66 6.29
N GLN A 210 -16.36 10.25 6.36
CA GLN A 210 -16.10 11.62 5.93
C GLN A 210 -15.55 11.59 4.49
N ILE A 211 -16.20 12.30 3.58
CA ILE A 211 -15.63 12.58 2.26
C ILE A 211 -14.74 13.81 2.39
N LEU A 212 -13.46 13.64 2.07
CA LEU A 212 -12.48 14.73 2.13
C LEU A 212 -12.53 15.57 0.84
N PRO A 213 -11.97 16.80 0.86
CA PRO A 213 -11.81 17.58 -0.36
C PRO A 213 -11.11 16.79 -1.48
N PRO A 214 -11.47 17.03 -2.76
CA PRO A 214 -10.82 16.38 -3.89
C PRO A 214 -9.33 16.72 -3.94
N ILE A 215 -8.54 15.77 -4.43
CA ILE A 215 -7.10 15.95 -4.65
C ILE A 215 -6.88 16.09 -6.16
N GLU A 216 -6.12 17.09 -6.57
CA GLU A 216 -5.69 17.30 -7.97
C GLU A 216 -4.32 16.64 -8.20
N ILE A 217 -4.14 15.94 -9.36
CA ILE A 217 -2.90 15.22 -9.72
C ILE A 217 -2.42 15.53 -11.14
#